data_de731d5c2794fd4b056cc224bb8ae5f9
#
_entry.id   de731d5c2794fd4b056cc224bb8ae5f9
#
_cell.length_a   1.000
_cell.length_b   1.000
_cell.length_c   1.000
_cell.angle_alpha   90.00
_cell.angle_beta   90.00
_cell.angle_gamma   90.00
#
_symmetry.space_group_name_H-M   'P 1'
#
loop_
_entity.id
_entity.type
_entity.pdbx_description
1 polymer ?
#
loop_
_entity_poly.entity_id
_entity_poly.type
_entity_poly.pdbx_seq_one_letter_code
_entity_poly.pdbx_strand_id
1 'polypeptide(L)'
;MKVGYSYLLQQFDVRPGKMKVSYMDLPRGTNATDILRALREQLKVCNFTLGPEVDEFEAKFAALHGTKQAIGVNSGTDALFLTMKAVGIGPGDEVITVPNSFIATAAAIANTGARPVFVDAGDDYNVNPDLIEEAITPRTRAILPVHLTGNPADMPRIMEIAHRCGLLVIEDACQAVSASINRKPVGSFGISGCFSLHPLKNLNVWGDGGVLTTDSDELAYKLRLMRNHGLKNRDECEFFAYNSRLDTVQAIVALRLMPALEAATEARIRHARVYDEAFSQLGELIKVPPRKAQVRQVFHTYVVQAKDRDNLHEYLCSNGVEAKIHYPIPIHLQKACRYLGYKEGDFPVCEAQARSIVTLPVHQHLTEIQLEYVVGKVGEFYGE
;
A
#
# COMPACT_ATOMS: atom_id res chain seq x y z
N MET A 1 20.28 14.13 -19.90
CA MET A 1 19.15 14.36 -18.98
C MET A 1 19.47 13.62 -17.68
N LYS A 2 19.77 14.33 -16.58
CA LYS A 2 19.86 13.67 -15.26
C LYS A 2 18.45 13.25 -14.90
N VAL A 3 18.19 11.95 -14.86
CA VAL A 3 16.98 11.41 -14.22
C VAL A 3 17.16 11.74 -12.74
N GLY A 4 16.52 12.85 -12.32
CA GLY A 4 16.76 13.37 -10.98
C GLY A 4 16.15 12.46 -9.93
N TYR A 5 16.94 12.01 -9.00
CA TYR A 5 16.51 11.56 -7.68
C TYR A 5 15.73 12.64 -6.90
N SER A 6 15.51 13.81 -7.48
CA SER A 6 14.75 14.93 -6.91
C SER A 6 13.30 14.57 -6.59
N TYR A 7 12.73 13.54 -7.26
CA TYR A 7 11.35 13.11 -7.00
C TYR A 7 11.21 12.47 -5.61
N LEU A 8 12.17 11.64 -5.19
CA LEU A 8 12.20 11.09 -3.84
C LEU A 8 12.55 12.15 -2.80
N LEU A 9 13.48 13.07 -3.13
CA LEU A 9 13.86 14.17 -2.23
C LEU A 9 12.75 15.24 -2.12
N GLN A 10 11.91 15.46 -3.14
CA GLN A 10 10.74 16.33 -3.04
C GLN A 10 9.66 15.76 -2.09
N GLN A 11 9.56 14.44 -1.96
CA GLN A 11 8.74 13.82 -0.92
C GLN A 11 9.32 14.01 0.49
N PHE A 12 10.60 14.33 0.61
CA PHE A 12 11.36 14.49 1.85
C PHE A 12 11.94 15.90 2.01
N ASP A 13 11.45 16.94 1.30
CA ASP A 13 11.88 18.33 1.53
C ASP A 13 11.33 18.84 2.89
N VAL A 14 11.65 18.08 3.91
CA VAL A 14 11.48 18.48 5.31
C VAL A 14 12.69 19.32 5.65
N ARG A 15 12.63 20.61 5.38
CA ARG A 15 13.61 21.56 5.92
C ARG A 15 13.38 21.65 7.42
N PRO A 16 14.30 21.16 8.26
CA PRO A 16 14.13 21.25 9.71
C PRO A 16 13.83 22.69 10.12
N GLY A 17 12.72 22.89 10.84
CA GLY A 17 12.33 24.19 11.39
C GLY A 17 11.32 25.02 10.57
N LYS A 18 10.89 24.61 9.37
CA LYS A 18 9.86 25.32 8.61
C LYS A 18 8.46 24.72 8.70
N MET A 19 8.32 23.37 8.83
CA MET A 19 7.03 22.71 8.94
C MET A 19 6.65 22.53 10.41
N LYS A 20 5.46 22.93 10.79
CA LYS A 20 4.89 22.69 12.13
C LYS A 20 4.34 21.27 12.26
N VAL A 21 3.78 20.71 11.18
CA VAL A 21 3.19 19.36 11.11
C VAL A 21 3.70 18.67 9.86
N SER A 22 4.62 17.73 10.01
CA SER A 22 5.17 16.92 8.93
C SER A 22 4.19 15.82 8.51
N TYR A 23 4.25 15.41 7.25
CA TYR A 23 3.47 14.28 6.73
C TYR A 23 3.86 12.96 7.42
N MET A 24 5.14 12.76 7.74
CA MET A 24 5.70 11.60 8.44
C MET A 24 6.79 12.07 9.42
N ASP A 25 6.97 11.32 10.50
CA ASP A 25 8.07 11.53 11.47
C ASP A 25 8.90 10.25 11.59
N LEU A 26 9.68 9.96 10.54
CA LEU A 26 10.52 8.76 10.48
C LEU A 26 11.58 8.70 11.60
N PRO A 27 12.30 9.81 11.94
CA PRO A 27 13.30 9.76 13.01
C PRO A 27 12.72 9.31 14.35
N ARG A 28 11.49 9.70 14.68
CA ARG A 28 10.87 9.36 15.97
C ARG A 28 10.42 7.91 16.04
N GLY A 29 10.08 7.31 14.89
CA GLY A 29 9.60 5.91 14.79
C GLY A 29 10.71 4.85 14.77
N THR A 30 11.99 5.23 14.69
CA THR A 30 13.04 4.29 14.30
C THR A 30 13.49 3.33 15.39
N ASN A 31 13.24 3.57 16.68
CA ASN A 31 13.81 2.75 17.79
C ASN A 31 15.32 2.37 17.56
N ALA A 32 16.10 3.36 17.13
CA ALA A 32 17.43 3.14 16.54
C ALA A 32 18.38 2.35 17.45
N THR A 33 18.31 2.52 18.78
CA THR A 33 19.22 1.86 19.72
C THR A 33 19.13 0.35 19.65
N ASP A 34 17.92 -0.21 19.68
CA ASP A 34 17.74 -1.67 19.66
C ASP A 34 18.02 -2.27 18.28
N ILE A 35 17.63 -1.55 17.23
CA ILE A 35 17.93 -1.95 15.86
C ILE A 35 19.45 -1.96 15.64
N LEU A 36 20.17 -0.89 15.99
CA LEU A 36 21.62 -0.82 15.82
C LEU A 36 22.37 -1.88 16.64
N ARG A 37 21.85 -2.23 17.83
CA ARG A 37 22.40 -3.35 18.62
C ARG A 37 22.26 -4.68 17.88
N ALA A 38 21.06 -4.98 17.34
CA ALA A 38 20.81 -6.20 16.59
C ALA A 38 21.66 -6.27 15.30
N LEU A 39 21.77 -5.16 14.57
CA LEU A 39 22.62 -5.06 13.38
C LEU A 39 24.11 -5.28 13.72
N ARG A 40 24.60 -4.78 14.87
CA ARG A 40 25.96 -5.02 15.32
C ARG A 40 26.23 -6.51 15.59
N GLU A 41 25.26 -7.23 16.15
CA GLU A 41 25.38 -8.69 16.33
C GLU A 41 25.41 -9.41 14.97
N GLN A 42 24.60 -8.97 14.00
CA GLN A 42 24.58 -9.52 12.65
C GLN A 42 25.93 -9.35 11.92
N LEU A 43 26.65 -8.27 12.19
CA LEU A 43 28.02 -8.07 11.63
C LEU A 43 29.02 -9.11 12.11
N LYS A 44 28.79 -9.80 13.23
CA LYS A 44 29.69 -10.86 13.72
C LYS A 44 29.55 -12.18 12.95
N VAL A 45 28.34 -12.43 12.40
CA VAL A 45 28.02 -13.66 11.65
C VAL A 45 27.99 -13.45 10.15
N CYS A 46 27.84 -12.20 9.67
CA CYS A 46 27.83 -11.80 8.26
C CYS A 46 26.80 -12.56 7.39
N ASN A 47 25.67 -12.99 7.94
CA ASN A 47 24.62 -13.66 7.18
C ASN A 47 23.59 -12.64 6.71
N PHE A 48 23.87 -11.95 5.59
CA PHE A 48 23.08 -10.80 5.11
C PHE A 48 21.96 -11.19 4.15
N THR A 49 21.87 -12.45 3.71
CA THR A 49 20.91 -12.90 2.71
C THR A 49 20.22 -14.18 3.18
N LEU A 50 18.89 -14.16 3.29
CA LEU A 50 18.08 -15.30 3.71
C LEU A 50 18.58 -15.92 5.04
N GLY A 51 18.94 -15.08 5.99
CA GLY A 51 19.32 -15.51 7.34
C GLY A 51 18.09 -15.91 8.18
N PRO A 52 18.32 -16.51 9.36
CA PRO A 52 17.25 -16.98 10.24
C PRO A 52 16.27 -15.87 10.67
N GLU A 53 16.70 -14.61 10.65
CA GLU A 53 15.83 -13.47 10.96
C GLU A 53 14.76 -13.25 9.86
N VAL A 54 15.03 -13.66 8.62
CA VAL A 54 14.04 -13.65 7.55
C VAL A 54 12.96 -14.69 7.85
N ASP A 55 13.35 -15.89 8.24
CA ASP A 55 12.41 -16.97 8.60
C ASP A 55 11.56 -16.59 9.82
N GLU A 56 12.18 -15.99 10.85
CA GLU A 56 11.48 -15.49 12.04
C GLU A 56 10.47 -14.39 11.67
N PHE A 57 10.88 -13.45 10.83
CA PHE A 57 10.02 -12.38 10.36
C PHE A 57 8.83 -12.94 9.55
N GLU A 58 9.10 -13.86 8.61
CA GLU A 58 8.05 -14.51 7.80
C GLU A 58 7.03 -15.23 8.68
N ALA A 59 7.48 -16.01 9.67
CA ALA A 59 6.60 -16.71 10.59
C ALA A 59 5.71 -15.75 11.40
N LYS A 60 6.29 -14.66 11.93
CA LYS A 60 5.54 -13.64 12.67
C LYS A 60 4.56 -12.87 11.79
N PHE A 61 4.94 -12.57 10.54
CA PHE A 61 4.09 -11.87 9.60
C PHE A 61 2.92 -12.74 9.12
N ALA A 62 3.14 -14.03 8.88
CA ALA A 62 2.10 -15.00 8.59
C ALA A 62 1.08 -15.08 9.75
N ALA A 63 1.56 -15.19 10.98
CA ALA A 63 0.73 -15.20 12.18
C ALA A 63 -0.09 -13.89 12.33
N LEU A 64 0.51 -12.72 12.05
CA LEU A 64 -0.16 -11.42 12.10
C LEU A 64 -1.36 -11.35 11.13
N HIS A 65 -1.24 -11.98 9.97
CA HIS A 65 -2.27 -11.97 8.94
C HIS A 65 -3.14 -13.24 8.92
N GLY A 66 -2.90 -14.17 9.86
CA GLY A 66 -3.69 -15.40 9.97
C GLY A 66 -3.57 -16.32 8.76
N THR A 67 -2.42 -16.32 8.07
CA THR A 67 -2.11 -17.18 6.93
C THR A 67 -1.07 -18.24 7.31
N LYS A 68 -0.99 -19.32 6.54
CA LYS A 68 0.00 -20.40 6.80
C LYS A 68 1.42 -19.95 6.50
N GLN A 69 1.61 -19.16 5.46
CA GLN A 69 2.91 -18.83 4.91
C GLN A 69 3.04 -17.32 4.69
N ALA A 70 4.22 -16.78 4.93
CA ALA A 70 4.66 -15.50 4.41
C ALA A 70 6.02 -15.65 3.74
N ILE A 71 6.29 -14.84 2.72
CA ILE A 71 7.55 -14.90 1.96
C ILE A 71 8.07 -13.46 1.81
N GLY A 72 9.23 -13.17 2.40
CA GLY A 72 9.91 -11.89 2.30
C GLY A 72 10.55 -11.71 0.94
N VAL A 73 10.32 -10.56 0.31
CA VAL A 73 10.85 -10.18 -1.00
C VAL A 73 11.37 -8.75 -1.00
N ASN A 74 11.98 -8.33 -2.10
CA ASN A 74 12.67 -7.06 -2.24
C ASN A 74 11.74 -5.82 -2.14
N SER A 75 10.50 -5.93 -2.59
CA SER A 75 9.55 -4.79 -2.58
C SER A 75 8.10 -5.26 -2.68
N GLY A 76 7.15 -4.36 -2.36
CA GLY A 76 5.73 -4.60 -2.63
C GLY A 76 5.42 -4.79 -4.12
N THR A 77 6.15 -4.11 -5.00
CA THR A 77 6.04 -4.29 -6.46
C THR A 77 6.43 -5.70 -6.87
N ASP A 78 7.52 -6.22 -6.32
CA ASP A 78 7.95 -7.60 -6.58
C ASP A 78 6.98 -8.60 -5.96
N ALA A 79 6.39 -8.31 -4.81
CA ALA A 79 5.36 -9.15 -4.23
C ALA A 79 4.19 -9.36 -5.20
N LEU A 80 3.66 -8.28 -5.78
CA LEU A 80 2.60 -8.33 -6.80
C LEU A 80 3.05 -9.08 -8.05
N PHE A 81 4.21 -8.71 -8.59
CA PHE A 81 4.75 -9.28 -9.81
C PHE A 81 5.03 -10.79 -9.67
N LEU A 82 5.73 -11.20 -8.62
CA LEU A 82 6.09 -12.61 -8.40
C LEU A 82 4.86 -13.47 -8.14
N THR A 83 3.86 -12.96 -7.41
CA THR A 83 2.59 -13.67 -7.22
C THR A 83 1.92 -13.97 -8.56
N MET A 84 1.73 -12.96 -9.41
CA MET A 84 1.11 -13.12 -10.71
C MET A 84 1.90 -14.10 -11.61
N LYS A 85 3.23 -13.98 -11.62
CA LYS A 85 4.09 -14.94 -12.37
C LYS A 85 3.98 -16.37 -11.82
N ALA A 86 3.91 -16.52 -10.49
CA ALA A 86 3.81 -17.83 -9.85
C ALA A 86 2.49 -18.54 -10.17
N VAL A 87 1.38 -17.81 -10.30
CA VAL A 87 0.08 -18.37 -10.70
C VAL A 87 -0.11 -18.45 -12.22
N GLY A 88 0.94 -18.15 -13.00
CA GLY A 88 0.95 -18.34 -14.46
C GLY A 88 0.34 -17.19 -15.27
N ILE A 89 0.10 -16.02 -14.66
CA ILE A 89 -0.37 -14.83 -15.38
C ILE A 89 0.75 -14.26 -16.26
N GLY A 90 0.43 -13.99 -17.54
CA GLY A 90 1.40 -13.54 -18.52
C GLY A 90 0.77 -12.98 -19.80
N PRO A 91 1.53 -12.97 -20.92
CA PRO A 91 1.04 -12.45 -22.21
C PRO A 91 -0.26 -13.09 -22.67
N GLY A 92 -1.22 -12.25 -23.06
CA GLY A 92 -2.57 -12.66 -23.45
C GLY A 92 -3.60 -12.66 -22.33
N ASP A 93 -3.17 -12.65 -21.07
CA ASP A 93 -4.07 -12.56 -19.92
C ASP A 93 -4.45 -11.11 -19.60
N GLU A 94 -5.57 -10.95 -18.88
CA GLU A 94 -6.05 -9.68 -18.35
C GLU A 94 -6.19 -9.78 -16.82
N VAL A 95 -5.84 -8.69 -16.14
CA VAL A 95 -6.00 -8.56 -14.69
C VAL A 95 -6.80 -7.29 -14.39
N ILE A 96 -7.94 -7.46 -13.73
CA ILE A 96 -8.82 -6.36 -13.33
C ILE A 96 -8.25 -5.67 -12.09
N THR A 97 -8.16 -4.33 -12.11
CA THR A 97 -7.73 -3.49 -10.99
C THR A 97 -8.36 -2.11 -11.06
N VAL A 98 -7.94 -1.18 -10.18
CA VAL A 98 -8.49 0.17 -10.06
C VAL A 98 -7.50 1.22 -10.61
N PRO A 99 -7.99 2.33 -11.22
CA PRO A 99 -7.09 3.33 -11.83
C PRO A 99 -6.55 4.38 -10.85
N ASN A 100 -6.95 4.42 -9.58
CA ASN A 100 -6.54 5.42 -8.59
C ASN A 100 -5.46 4.95 -7.60
N SER A 101 -4.79 3.81 -7.87
CA SER A 101 -3.73 3.28 -7.02
C SER A 101 -2.36 3.91 -7.31
N PHE A 102 -1.34 3.48 -6.55
CA PHE A 102 0.06 3.73 -6.89
C PHE A 102 0.41 2.99 -8.19
N ILE A 103 1.26 3.60 -9.01
CA ILE A 103 1.60 3.09 -10.34
C ILE A 103 2.12 1.64 -10.33
N ALA A 104 2.70 1.18 -9.20
CA ALA A 104 3.24 -0.16 -9.07
C ALA A 104 2.18 -1.26 -9.25
N THR A 105 0.92 -1.03 -8.90
CA THR A 105 -0.19 -1.96 -9.11
C THR A 105 -0.32 -2.33 -10.60
N ALA A 106 -0.45 -1.33 -11.47
CA ALA A 106 -0.55 -1.54 -12.91
C ALA A 106 0.79 -1.97 -13.54
N ALA A 107 1.91 -1.44 -13.05
CA ALA A 107 3.24 -1.81 -13.53
C ALA A 107 3.56 -3.28 -13.26
N ALA A 108 3.19 -3.80 -12.08
CA ALA A 108 3.38 -5.21 -11.77
C ALA A 108 2.60 -6.13 -12.73
N ILE A 109 1.35 -5.77 -13.08
CA ILE A 109 0.56 -6.48 -14.08
C ILE A 109 1.26 -6.42 -15.45
N ALA A 110 1.57 -5.21 -15.94
CA ALA A 110 2.18 -5.02 -17.26
C ALA A 110 3.53 -5.73 -17.39
N ASN A 111 4.34 -5.76 -16.34
CA ASN A 111 5.64 -6.44 -16.34
C ASN A 111 5.53 -7.97 -16.43
N THR A 112 4.36 -8.57 -16.11
CA THR A 112 4.13 -9.99 -16.41
C THR A 112 3.92 -10.26 -17.90
N GLY A 113 3.60 -9.24 -18.68
CA GLY A 113 3.10 -9.31 -20.05
C GLY A 113 1.58 -9.32 -20.16
N ALA A 114 0.86 -9.36 -19.03
CA ALA A 114 -0.58 -9.28 -18.99
C ALA A 114 -1.07 -7.82 -19.17
N ARG A 115 -2.34 -7.67 -19.52
CA ARG A 115 -2.99 -6.38 -19.71
C ARG A 115 -3.72 -5.95 -18.44
N PRO A 116 -3.40 -4.77 -17.85
CA PRO A 116 -4.25 -4.17 -16.83
C PRO A 116 -5.61 -3.78 -17.44
N VAL A 117 -6.69 -4.17 -16.78
CA VAL A 117 -8.06 -3.75 -17.09
C VAL A 117 -8.56 -2.96 -15.90
N PHE A 118 -8.90 -1.68 -16.12
CA PHE A 118 -9.36 -0.83 -15.03
C PHE A 118 -10.86 -0.88 -14.86
N VAL A 119 -11.28 -0.81 -13.59
CA VAL A 119 -12.67 -0.65 -13.15
C VAL A 119 -12.72 0.56 -12.24
N ASP A 120 -13.73 1.42 -12.38
CA ASP A 120 -13.81 2.67 -11.65
C ASP A 120 -13.88 2.46 -10.13
N ALA A 121 -13.53 3.47 -9.38
CA ALA A 121 -13.54 3.46 -7.92
C ALA A 121 -14.95 3.73 -7.36
N GLY A 122 -15.18 3.28 -6.13
CA GLY A 122 -16.29 3.70 -5.31
C GLY A 122 -15.98 4.96 -4.48
N ASP A 123 -16.95 5.37 -3.67
CA ASP A 123 -16.80 6.54 -2.78
C ASP A 123 -15.74 6.34 -1.69
N ASP A 124 -15.37 5.11 -1.40
CA ASP A 124 -14.37 4.72 -0.42
C ASP A 124 -12.94 4.58 -1.01
N TYR A 125 -12.75 5.03 -2.25
CA TYR A 125 -11.53 5.00 -3.06
C TYR A 125 -11.09 3.61 -3.50
N ASN A 126 -11.76 2.55 -3.13
CA ASN A 126 -11.48 1.19 -3.60
C ASN A 126 -12.23 0.89 -4.88
N VAL A 127 -11.88 -0.20 -5.56
CA VAL A 127 -12.60 -0.65 -6.75
C VAL A 127 -14.08 -0.82 -6.45
N ASN A 128 -14.95 -0.32 -7.31
CA ASN A 128 -16.39 -0.56 -7.19
C ASN A 128 -16.73 -2.00 -7.62
N PRO A 129 -17.13 -2.89 -6.70
CA PRO A 129 -17.37 -4.30 -7.04
C PRO A 129 -18.54 -4.49 -8.01
N ASP A 130 -19.51 -3.57 -8.05
CA ASP A 130 -20.68 -3.68 -8.93
C ASP A 130 -20.33 -3.50 -10.42
N LEU A 131 -19.15 -2.95 -10.73
CA LEU A 131 -18.65 -2.75 -12.09
C LEU A 131 -17.67 -3.84 -12.54
N ILE A 132 -17.26 -4.77 -11.66
CA ILE A 132 -16.24 -5.77 -11.98
C ILE A 132 -16.72 -6.74 -13.06
N GLU A 133 -17.96 -7.21 -12.97
CA GLU A 133 -18.49 -8.23 -13.88
C GLU A 133 -18.53 -7.75 -15.34
N GLU A 134 -18.82 -6.49 -15.57
CA GLU A 134 -18.84 -5.88 -16.91
C GLU A 134 -17.46 -5.84 -17.57
N ALA A 135 -16.41 -5.82 -16.76
CA ALA A 135 -15.03 -5.79 -17.23
C ALA A 135 -14.44 -7.20 -17.50
N ILE A 136 -15.17 -8.27 -17.15
CA ILE A 136 -14.69 -9.65 -17.35
C ILE A 136 -14.77 -10.04 -18.81
N THR A 137 -13.66 -10.58 -19.33
CA THR A 137 -13.55 -11.17 -20.67
C THR A 137 -13.05 -12.63 -20.57
N PRO A 138 -13.06 -13.39 -21.65
CA PRO A 138 -12.44 -14.74 -21.67
C PRO A 138 -10.93 -14.75 -21.36
N ARG A 139 -10.26 -13.60 -21.40
CA ARG A 139 -8.83 -13.45 -21.06
C ARG A 139 -8.61 -13.05 -19.60
N THR A 140 -9.65 -12.68 -18.88
CA THR A 140 -9.53 -12.29 -17.48
C THR A 140 -9.10 -13.48 -16.64
N ARG A 141 -7.99 -13.34 -15.89
CA ARG A 141 -7.41 -14.39 -15.04
C ARG A 141 -7.50 -14.08 -13.56
N ALA A 142 -7.47 -12.79 -13.21
CA ALA A 142 -7.48 -12.38 -11.83
C ALA A 142 -8.15 -11.01 -11.63
N ILE A 143 -8.62 -10.81 -10.39
CA ILE A 143 -8.95 -9.49 -9.83
C ILE A 143 -7.85 -9.14 -8.85
N LEU A 144 -7.29 -7.92 -9.00
CA LEU A 144 -6.27 -7.34 -8.12
C LEU A 144 -6.87 -6.11 -7.42
N PRO A 145 -7.68 -6.29 -6.36
CA PRO A 145 -8.17 -5.19 -5.55
C PRO A 145 -7.02 -4.55 -4.78
N VAL A 146 -7.10 -3.23 -4.59
CA VAL A 146 -6.16 -2.46 -3.78
C VAL A 146 -6.86 -2.02 -2.50
N HIS A 147 -6.22 -2.21 -1.36
CA HIS A 147 -6.69 -1.68 -0.07
C HIS A 147 -6.12 -0.27 0.12
N LEU A 148 -6.66 0.67 -0.66
CA LEU A 148 -6.11 2.02 -0.76
C LEU A 148 -6.27 2.78 0.56
N THR A 149 -5.29 3.62 0.90
CA THR A 149 -5.23 4.39 2.17
C THR A 149 -5.15 3.55 3.44
N GLY A 150 -5.05 2.21 3.31
CA GLY A 150 -5.20 1.26 4.41
C GLY A 150 -6.65 0.92 4.72
N ASN A 151 -7.57 1.25 3.81
CA ASN A 151 -8.98 0.89 3.85
C ASN A 151 -9.21 -0.38 3.03
N PRO A 152 -9.63 -1.49 3.63
CA PRO A 152 -9.94 -2.72 2.90
C PRO A 152 -10.98 -2.50 1.80
N ALA A 153 -10.70 -2.99 0.59
CA ALA A 153 -11.71 -3.14 -0.46
C ALA A 153 -12.81 -4.11 -0.02
N ASP A 154 -13.97 -4.07 -0.65
CA ASP A 154 -15.09 -4.95 -0.31
C ASP A 154 -14.80 -6.41 -0.69
N MET A 155 -13.88 -7.03 0.09
CA MET A 155 -13.41 -8.39 -0.18
C MET A 155 -14.52 -9.43 -0.20
N PRO A 156 -15.53 -9.41 0.69
CA PRO A 156 -16.63 -10.36 0.62
C PRO A 156 -17.32 -10.35 -0.75
N ARG A 157 -17.62 -9.16 -1.28
CA ARG A 157 -18.26 -9.02 -2.59
C ARG A 157 -17.35 -9.42 -3.74
N ILE A 158 -16.08 -9.00 -3.68
CA ILE A 158 -15.08 -9.35 -4.70
C ILE A 158 -14.84 -10.86 -4.75
N MET A 159 -14.74 -11.53 -3.60
CA MET A 159 -14.57 -12.97 -3.53
C MET A 159 -15.79 -13.74 -4.07
N GLU A 160 -17.00 -13.25 -3.83
CA GLU A 160 -18.23 -13.82 -4.40
C GLU A 160 -18.19 -13.77 -5.94
N ILE A 161 -17.84 -12.61 -6.52
CA ILE A 161 -17.72 -12.44 -7.97
C ILE A 161 -16.63 -13.36 -8.53
N ALA A 162 -15.45 -13.35 -7.92
CA ALA A 162 -14.32 -14.16 -8.36
C ALA A 162 -14.64 -15.66 -8.35
N HIS A 163 -15.29 -16.15 -7.30
CA HIS A 163 -15.70 -17.55 -7.19
C HIS A 163 -16.70 -17.93 -8.29
N ARG A 164 -17.73 -17.09 -8.51
CA ARG A 164 -18.74 -17.33 -9.56
C ARG A 164 -18.15 -17.34 -10.96
N CYS A 165 -17.13 -16.49 -11.22
CA CYS A 165 -16.51 -16.36 -12.53
C CYS A 165 -15.23 -17.20 -12.70
N GLY A 166 -14.81 -17.98 -11.69
CA GLY A 166 -13.61 -18.81 -11.76
C GLY A 166 -12.31 -18.01 -11.83
N LEU A 167 -12.26 -16.83 -11.22
CA LEU A 167 -11.11 -15.92 -11.24
C LEU A 167 -10.27 -16.03 -9.96
N LEU A 168 -8.97 -15.79 -10.08
CA LEU A 168 -8.09 -15.62 -8.93
C LEU A 168 -8.28 -14.24 -8.31
N VAL A 169 -8.04 -14.13 -6.99
CA VAL A 169 -7.95 -12.85 -6.30
C VAL A 169 -6.56 -12.71 -5.68
N ILE A 170 -5.87 -11.62 -6.01
CA ILE A 170 -4.56 -11.25 -5.44
C ILE A 170 -4.77 -9.89 -4.78
N GLU A 171 -4.48 -9.79 -3.48
CA GLU A 171 -4.73 -8.56 -2.73
C GLU A 171 -3.50 -7.62 -2.79
N ASP A 172 -3.64 -6.42 -3.35
CA ASP A 172 -2.65 -5.34 -3.16
C ASP A 172 -2.90 -4.70 -1.79
N ALA A 173 -2.27 -5.28 -0.77
CA ALA A 173 -2.32 -4.82 0.61
C ALA A 173 -1.10 -3.95 0.99
N CYS A 174 -0.41 -3.37 0.00
CA CYS A 174 0.81 -2.56 0.21
C CYS A 174 0.60 -1.32 1.10
N GLN A 175 -0.64 -0.95 1.38
CA GLN A 175 -1.00 0.15 2.28
C GLN A 175 -1.79 -0.31 3.51
N ALA A 176 -1.95 -1.64 3.74
CA ALA A 176 -2.98 -2.14 4.63
C ALA A 176 -2.51 -3.22 5.63
N VAL A 177 -1.24 -3.16 6.05
CA VAL A 177 -0.75 -4.07 7.11
C VAL A 177 -1.63 -3.93 8.35
N SER A 178 -2.12 -5.05 8.89
CA SER A 178 -3.06 -5.13 10.04
C SER A 178 -4.47 -4.60 9.81
N ALA A 179 -4.86 -4.25 8.58
CA ALA A 179 -6.25 -3.93 8.26
C ALA A 179 -7.11 -5.20 8.22
N SER A 180 -8.41 -5.08 8.50
CA SER A 180 -9.30 -6.24 8.53
C SER A 180 -10.75 -5.89 8.22
N ILE A 181 -11.51 -6.92 7.80
CA ILE A 181 -12.97 -6.89 7.64
C ILE A 181 -13.55 -8.00 8.54
N ASN A 182 -14.49 -7.67 9.42
CA ASN A 182 -15.06 -8.62 10.37
C ASN A 182 -13.97 -9.40 11.14
N ARG A 183 -12.87 -8.75 11.52
CA ARG A 183 -11.68 -9.32 12.16
C ARG A 183 -10.87 -10.29 11.29
N LYS A 184 -11.25 -10.55 10.04
CA LYS A 184 -10.42 -11.30 9.10
C LYS A 184 -9.41 -10.33 8.47
N PRO A 185 -8.09 -10.55 8.65
CA PRO A 185 -7.06 -9.67 8.11
C PRO A 185 -7.06 -9.65 6.58
N VAL A 186 -6.78 -8.49 5.98
CA VAL A 186 -6.48 -8.41 4.55
C VAL A 186 -5.19 -9.18 4.26
N GLY A 187 -5.05 -9.65 3.02
CA GLY A 187 -3.96 -10.54 2.61
C GLY A 187 -4.23 -12.01 2.94
N SER A 188 -5.44 -12.34 3.46
CA SER A 188 -5.89 -13.70 3.74
C SER A 188 -7.19 -14.07 3.01
N PHE A 189 -7.73 -13.18 2.17
CA PHE A 189 -8.98 -13.45 1.43
C PHE A 189 -8.72 -14.16 0.10
N GLY A 190 -7.75 -13.66 -0.67
CA GLY A 190 -7.38 -14.20 -1.98
C GLY A 190 -6.37 -15.34 -1.91
N ILE A 191 -5.83 -15.70 -3.09
CA ILE A 191 -4.76 -16.71 -3.18
C ILE A 191 -3.46 -16.22 -2.53
N SER A 192 -3.23 -14.90 -2.54
CA SER A 192 -2.09 -14.24 -1.91
C SER A 192 -2.41 -12.79 -1.60
N GLY A 193 -1.85 -12.28 -0.48
CA GLY A 193 -1.77 -10.87 -0.16
C GLY A 193 -0.36 -10.34 -0.40
N CYS A 194 -0.23 -9.13 -0.95
CA CYS A 194 1.05 -8.50 -1.28
C CYS A 194 1.22 -7.23 -0.46
N PHE A 195 2.32 -7.12 0.28
CA PHE A 195 2.58 -6.03 1.22
C PHE A 195 3.90 -5.32 0.90
N SER A 196 3.95 -4.03 1.18
CA SER A 196 5.15 -3.20 1.07
C SER A 196 5.66 -2.84 2.46
N LEU A 197 6.98 -2.93 2.63
CA LEU A 197 7.71 -2.49 3.82
C LEU A 197 8.52 -1.21 3.56
N HIS A 198 8.24 -0.48 2.46
CA HIS A 198 8.90 0.79 2.16
C HIS A 198 8.87 1.75 3.37
N PRO A 199 9.87 2.63 3.57
CA PRO A 199 9.99 3.49 4.76
C PRO A 199 8.75 4.29 5.16
N LEU A 200 7.87 4.61 4.20
CA LEU A 200 6.62 5.35 4.47
C LEU A 200 5.46 4.46 4.92
N LYS A 201 5.61 3.13 4.97
CA LYS A 201 4.53 2.21 5.34
C LYS A 201 4.34 2.11 6.86
N ASN A 202 3.16 1.66 7.30
CA ASN A 202 2.82 1.52 8.71
C ASN A 202 3.76 0.55 9.45
N LEU A 203 4.10 -0.58 8.81
CA LEU A 203 5.29 -1.36 9.15
C LEU A 203 6.31 -1.12 8.05
N ASN A 204 7.50 -0.69 8.41
CA ASN A 204 8.53 -0.30 7.45
C ASN A 204 9.90 -0.88 7.78
N VAL A 205 10.81 -0.77 6.82
CA VAL A 205 12.22 -1.12 6.97
C VAL A 205 13.12 0.04 6.55
N TRP A 206 14.43 -0.08 6.70
CA TRP A 206 15.39 0.98 6.37
C TRP A 206 15.90 0.86 4.92
N GLY A 207 14.96 0.83 4.00
CA GLY A 207 15.17 0.66 2.57
C GLY A 207 13.93 0.05 1.95
N ASP A 208 14.09 -0.75 0.91
CA ASP A 208 12.98 -1.48 0.31
C ASP A 208 12.75 -2.84 0.98
N GLY A 209 11.52 -3.30 0.90
CA GLY A 209 11.09 -4.61 1.36
C GLY A 209 9.63 -4.88 0.97
N GLY A 210 9.30 -6.14 0.86
CA GLY A 210 7.94 -6.61 0.62
C GLY A 210 7.70 -7.96 1.25
N VAL A 211 6.44 -8.34 1.34
CA VAL A 211 6.02 -9.65 1.87
C VAL A 211 4.82 -10.14 1.06
N LEU A 212 4.81 -11.43 0.78
CA LEU A 212 3.63 -12.14 0.28
C LEU A 212 3.06 -13.00 1.39
N THR A 213 1.74 -13.13 1.44
CA THR A 213 1.05 -14.08 2.32
C THR A 213 0.23 -15.06 1.50
N THR A 214 0.13 -16.32 1.94
CA THR A 214 -0.69 -17.33 1.28
C THR A 214 -0.99 -18.51 2.21
N ASP A 215 -2.11 -19.22 1.96
CA ASP A 215 -2.42 -20.50 2.60
C ASP A 215 -2.01 -21.70 1.74
N SER A 216 -1.52 -21.47 0.51
CA SER A 216 -1.06 -22.52 -0.40
C SER A 216 0.42 -22.82 -0.17
N ASP A 217 0.72 -24.00 0.32
CA ASP A 217 2.11 -24.47 0.49
C ASP A 217 2.83 -24.62 -0.86
N GLU A 218 2.11 -25.00 -1.91
CA GLU A 218 2.65 -25.10 -3.28
C GLU A 218 3.05 -23.70 -3.82
N LEU A 219 2.17 -22.70 -3.67
CA LEU A 219 2.47 -21.34 -4.08
C LEU A 219 3.64 -20.78 -3.28
N ALA A 220 3.67 -21.01 -1.97
CA ALA A 220 4.75 -20.56 -1.09
C ALA A 220 6.10 -21.17 -1.49
N TYR A 221 6.15 -22.47 -1.78
CA TYR A 221 7.35 -23.15 -2.29
C TYR A 221 7.84 -22.52 -3.59
N LYS A 222 6.95 -22.35 -4.57
CA LYS A 222 7.28 -21.74 -5.86
C LYS A 222 7.80 -20.31 -5.71
N LEU A 223 7.18 -19.50 -4.84
CA LEU A 223 7.60 -18.13 -4.56
C LEU A 223 8.98 -18.06 -3.89
N ARG A 224 9.30 -18.98 -2.97
CA ARG A 224 10.63 -19.10 -2.36
C ARG A 224 11.72 -19.40 -3.39
N LEU A 225 11.43 -20.27 -4.37
CA LEU A 225 12.33 -20.50 -5.50
C LEU A 225 12.43 -19.25 -6.37
N MET A 226 11.30 -18.63 -6.71
CA MET A 226 11.27 -17.48 -7.62
C MET A 226 12.03 -16.27 -7.08
N ARG A 227 11.97 -16.00 -5.78
CA ARG A 227 12.75 -14.89 -5.18
C ARG A 227 14.24 -15.12 -5.19
N ASN A 228 14.70 -16.37 -5.38
CA ASN A 228 16.10 -16.78 -5.30
C ASN A 228 16.53 -17.57 -6.53
N HIS A 229 16.42 -16.96 -7.72
CA HIS A 229 16.90 -17.49 -9.01
C HIS A 229 16.30 -18.81 -9.46
N GLY A 230 15.25 -19.35 -8.81
CA GLY A 230 14.70 -20.68 -9.05
C GLY A 230 15.55 -21.79 -8.42
N LEU A 231 16.43 -21.44 -7.50
CA LEU A 231 17.35 -22.39 -6.85
C LEU A 231 16.62 -23.16 -5.75
N LYS A 232 16.62 -24.48 -5.86
CA LYS A 232 16.19 -25.41 -4.83
C LYS A 232 17.25 -25.57 -3.74
N ASN A 233 18.49 -25.58 -4.13
CA ASN A 233 19.68 -25.58 -3.29
C ASN A 233 20.79 -24.82 -4.03
N ARG A 234 22.04 -24.88 -3.52
CA ARG A 234 23.17 -24.15 -4.10
C ARG A 234 23.48 -24.55 -5.55
N ASP A 235 23.22 -25.81 -5.91
CA ASP A 235 23.72 -26.41 -7.14
C ASP A 235 22.59 -26.74 -8.14
N GLU A 236 21.34 -26.77 -7.70
CA GLU A 236 20.18 -27.15 -8.53
C GLU A 236 19.23 -25.97 -8.73
N CYS A 237 19.00 -25.61 -9.99
CA CYS A 237 17.99 -24.64 -10.41
C CYS A 237 16.83 -25.38 -11.09
N GLU A 238 15.62 -25.25 -10.56
CA GLU A 238 14.42 -25.89 -11.13
C GLU A 238 13.91 -25.13 -12.35
N PHE A 239 14.01 -23.80 -12.34
CA PHE A 239 13.62 -22.93 -13.46
C PHE A 239 14.27 -21.55 -13.33
N PHE A 240 14.46 -20.84 -14.44
CA PHE A 240 15.01 -19.48 -14.37
C PHE A 240 14.01 -18.51 -13.72
N ALA A 241 14.50 -17.76 -12.74
CA ALA A 241 13.68 -16.83 -11.98
C ALA A 241 14.47 -15.56 -11.62
N TYR A 242 14.11 -14.93 -10.52
CA TYR A 242 14.52 -13.57 -10.17
C TYR A 242 15.44 -13.54 -8.95
N ASN A 243 16.09 -12.40 -8.73
CA ASN A 243 16.70 -12.06 -7.47
C ASN A 243 15.83 -11.00 -6.79
N SER A 244 14.95 -11.43 -5.89
CA SER A 244 14.03 -10.58 -5.16
C SER A 244 13.90 -11.07 -3.71
N ARG A 245 14.98 -10.94 -2.96
CA ARG A 245 15.06 -11.40 -1.56
C ARG A 245 14.84 -10.21 -0.62
N LEU A 246 14.19 -10.47 0.51
CA LEU A 246 14.29 -9.56 1.65
C LEU A 246 15.66 -9.75 2.31
N ASP A 247 16.43 -8.68 2.42
CA ASP A 247 17.73 -8.74 3.11
C ASP A 247 17.55 -9.03 4.61
N THR A 248 18.45 -9.81 5.19
CA THR A 248 18.46 -10.09 6.64
C THR A 248 18.47 -8.81 7.48
N VAL A 249 19.19 -7.78 7.02
CA VAL A 249 19.22 -6.45 7.67
C VAL A 249 17.83 -5.83 7.76
N GLN A 250 17.05 -5.93 6.70
CA GLN A 250 15.69 -5.40 6.68
C GLN A 250 14.73 -6.24 7.54
N ALA A 251 14.89 -7.56 7.53
CA ALA A 251 14.13 -8.44 8.43
C ALA A 251 14.38 -8.10 9.91
N ILE A 252 15.64 -7.83 10.30
CA ILE A 252 15.99 -7.37 11.66
C ILE A 252 15.26 -6.07 12.01
N VAL A 253 15.24 -5.09 11.09
CA VAL A 253 14.52 -3.82 11.31
C VAL A 253 13.02 -4.09 11.51
N ALA A 254 12.41 -4.87 10.61
CA ALA A 254 10.99 -5.21 10.70
C ALA A 254 10.64 -5.91 12.03
N LEU A 255 11.43 -6.92 12.45
CA LEU A 255 11.25 -7.63 13.71
C LEU A 255 11.31 -6.72 14.94
N ARG A 256 12.11 -5.65 14.92
CA ARG A 256 12.20 -4.68 16.01
C ARG A 256 11.07 -3.66 16.00
N LEU A 257 10.44 -3.40 14.85
CA LEU A 257 9.32 -2.47 14.73
C LEU A 257 7.94 -3.14 14.90
N MET A 258 7.81 -4.43 14.56
CA MET A 258 6.54 -5.18 14.68
C MET A 258 5.86 -5.08 16.06
N PRO A 259 6.56 -5.15 17.21
CA PRO A 259 5.91 -5.06 18.52
C PRO A 259 5.16 -3.74 18.76
N ALA A 260 5.57 -2.65 18.11
CA ALA A 260 4.93 -1.34 18.23
C ALA A 260 3.80 -1.11 17.22
N LEU A 261 3.61 -2.02 16.25
CA LEU A 261 2.71 -1.82 15.11
C LEU A 261 1.25 -1.61 15.54
N GLU A 262 0.76 -2.39 16.51
CA GLU A 262 -0.63 -2.28 16.98
C GLU A 262 -0.87 -0.91 17.64
N ALA A 263 0.02 -0.49 18.55
CA ALA A 263 -0.09 0.81 19.20
C ALA A 263 0.01 1.98 18.19
N ALA A 264 0.86 1.85 17.18
CA ALA A 264 0.99 2.83 16.12
C ALA A 264 -0.28 2.90 15.25
N THR A 265 -0.87 1.76 14.93
CA THR A 265 -2.13 1.68 14.17
C THR A 265 -3.28 2.31 14.95
N GLU A 266 -3.43 2.00 16.23
CA GLU A 266 -4.47 2.59 17.08
C GLU A 266 -4.30 4.11 17.23
N ALA A 267 -3.07 4.61 17.28
CA ALA A 267 -2.83 6.06 17.29
C ALA A 267 -3.33 6.71 15.97
N ARG A 268 -3.02 6.12 14.81
CA ARG A 268 -3.51 6.59 13.50
C ARG A 268 -5.04 6.58 13.42
N ILE A 269 -5.67 5.53 13.93
CA ILE A 269 -7.14 5.43 13.98
C ILE A 269 -7.74 6.53 14.86
N ARG A 270 -7.16 6.81 16.03
CA ARG A 270 -7.60 7.93 16.90
C ARG A 270 -7.45 9.27 16.21
N HIS A 271 -6.30 9.53 15.57
CA HIS A 271 -6.05 10.78 14.84
C HIS A 271 -7.05 10.98 13.68
N ALA A 272 -7.34 9.90 12.94
CA ALA A 272 -8.33 9.95 11.86
C ALA A 272 -9.74 10.28 12.38
N ARG A 273 -10.13 9.75 13.55
CA ARG A 273 -11.42 10.08 14.16
C ARG A 273 -11.54 11.56 14.51
N VAL A 274 -10.47 12.17 15.03
CA VAL A 274 -10.44 13.62 15.31
C VAL A 274 -10.72 14.42 14.03
N TYR A 275 -10.09 14.03 12.92
CA TYR A 275 -10.35 14.65 11.62
C TYR A 275 -11.77 14.38 11.11
N ASP A 276 -12.26 13.14 11.20
CA ASP A 276 -13.60 12.76 10.75
C ASP A 276 -14.67 13.59 11.51
N GLU A 277 -14.53 13.74 12.83
CA GLU A 277 -15.43 14.54 13.68
C GLU A 277 -15.39 16.03 13.31
N ALA A 278 -14.20 16.61 13.19
CA ALA A 278 -14.03 18.02 12.86
C ALA A 278 -14.57 18.33 11.45
N PHE A 279 -14.23 17.51 10.45
CA PHE A 279 -14.59 17.78 9.07
C PHE A 279 -16.04 17.43 8.74
N SER A 280 -16.71 16.63 9.56
CA SER A 280 -18.16 16.41 9.42
C SER A 280 -18.98 17.71 9.51
N GLN A 281 -18.45 18.74 10.16
CA GLN A 281 -19.07 20.06 10.30
C GLN A 281 -18.92 20.92 9.05
N LEU A 282 -17.96 20.62 8.17
CA LEU A 282 -17.67 21.41 6.97
C LEU A 282 -18.55 21.02 5.76
N GLY A 283 -19.45 20.06 5.91
CA GLY A 283 -20.43 19.67 4.90
C GLY A 283 -19.83 19.37 3.53
N GLU A 284 -20.26 20.10 2.50
CA GLU A 284 -19.78 19.90 1.13
C GLU A 284 -18.40 20.49 0.85
N LEU A 285 -17.83 21.25 1.78
CA LEU A 285 -16.48 21.81 1.62
C LEU A 285 -15.41 20.72 1.74
N ILE A 286 -15.64 19.76 2.66
CA ILE A 286 -14.79 18.59 2.87
C ILE A 286 -15.65 17.33 2.91
N LYS A 287 -15.47 16.44 1.93
CA LYS A 287 -16.15 15.14 1.91
C LYS A 287 -15.21 14.08 2.50
N VAL A 288 -15.56 13.57 3.68
CA VAL A 288 -14.91 12.43 4.31
C VAL A 288 -15.42 11.14 3.65
N PRO A 289 -14.56 10.18 3.28
CA PRO A 289 -15.00 8.89 2.76
C PRO A 289 -15.84 8.11 3.78
N PRO A 290 -16.78 7.27 3.34
CA PRO A 290 -17.63 6.49 4.24
C PRO A 290 -16.79 5.54 5.12
N ARG A 291 -17.15 5.45 6.41
CA ARG A 291 -16.54 4.53 7.38
C ARG A 291 -17.51 3.38 7.66
N LYS A 292 -17.07 2.15 7.39
CA LYS A 292 -17.89 0.95 7.58
C LYS A 292 -17.55 0.31 8.95
N ALA A 293 -18.54 0.06 9.79
CA ALA A 293 -18.35 -0.42 11.16
C ALA A 293 -17.60 -1.77 11.24
N GLN A 294 -17.75 -2.63 10.24
CA GLN A 294 -17.09 -3.93 10.17
C GLN A 294 -15.64 -3.86 9.66
N VAL A 295 -15.18 -2.67 9.23
CA VAL A 295 -13.86 -2.46 8.63
C VAL A 295 -12.92 -1.82 9.65
N ARG A 296 -11.77 -2.43 9.88
CA ARG A 296 -10.64 -1.82 10.57
C ARG A 296 -9.70 -1.21 9.54
N GLN A 297 -9.89 0.06 9.24
CA GLN A 297 -8.97 0.85 8.42
C GLN A 297 -7.74 1.24 9.25
N VAL A 298 -6.54 1.14 8.67
CA VAL A 298 -5.26 1.40 9.38
C VAL A 298 -4.63 2.75 9.06
N PHE A 299 -5.28 3.54 8.24
CA PHE A 299 -4.89 4.91 7.89
C PHE A 299 -3.41 5.05 7.54
N HIS A 300 -2.98 4.29 6.52
CA HIS A 300 -1.68 4.56 5.88
C HIS A 300 -1.60 6.02 5.45
N THR A 301 -2.68 6.51 4.88
CA THR A 301 -2.92 7.91 4.57
C THR A 301 -4.33 8.31 5.03
N TYR A 302 -4.50 9.57 5.43
CA TYR A 302 -5.80 10.17 5.66
C TYR A 302 -6.14 11.07 4.48
N VAL A 303 -7.13 10.69 3.69
CA VAL A 303 -7.51 11.34 2.44
C VAL A 303 -8.95 11.80 2.52
N VAL A 304 -9.21 13.05 2.14
CA VAL A 304 -10.54 13.63 1.99
C VAL A 304 -10.66 14.30 0.63
N GLN A 305 -11.87 14.50 0.12
CA GLN A 305 -12.12 15.36 -1.02
C GLN A 305 -12.41 16.77 -0.52
N ALA A 306 -11.76 17.75 -1.10
CA ALA A 306 -11.83 19.15 -0.70
C ALA A 306 -12.31 20.01 -1.87
N LYS A 307 -13.25 20.92 -1.61
CA LYS A 307 -13.58 21.99 -2.54
C LYS A 307 -12.37 22.93 -2.63
N ASP A 308 -12.05 23.34 -3.86
CA ASP A 308 -10.86 24.18 -4.12
C ASP A 308 -9.54 23.57 -3.62
N ARG A 309 -9.36 22.26 -3.87
CA ARG A 309 -8.27 21.42 -3.39
C ARG A 309 -6.88 22.01 -3.59
N ASP A 310 -6.59 22.60 -4.75
CA ASP A 310 -5.25 23.09 -5.07
C ASP A 310 -4.87 24.29 -4.20
N ASN A 311 -5.80 25.24 -4.01
CA ASN A 311 -5.60 26.39 -3.13
C ASN A 311 -5.55 25.95 -1.65
N LEU A 312 -6.37 25.00 -1.21
CA LEU A 312 -6.27 24.42 0.12
C LEU A 312 -4.91 23.76 0.36
N HIS A 313 -4.42 22.97 -0.59
CA HIS A 313 -3.11 22.31 -0.50
C HIS A 313 -1.98 23.34 -0.36
N GLU A 314 -1.97 24.38 -1.22
CA GLU A 314 -0.97 25.44 -1.16
C GLU A 314 -1.06 26.23 0.15
N TYR A 315 -2.27 26.57 0.61
CA TYR A 315 -2.51 27.25 1.89
C TYR A 315 -1.96 26.42 3.06
N LEU A 316 -2.28 25.13 3.14
CA LEU A 316 -1.79 24.26 4.20
C LEU A 316 -0.26 24.17 4.21
N CYS A 317 0.36 23.96 3.05
CA CYS A 317 1.81 23.91 2.93
C CYS A 317 2.48 25.24 3.35
N SER A 318 1.91 26.37 2.93
CA SER A 318 2.39 27.72 3.30
C SER A 318 2.26 28.00 4.80
N ASN A 319 1.28 27.39 5.48
CA ASN A 319 1.06 27.48 6.91
C ASN A 319 1.74 26.37 7.72
N GLY A 320 2.69 25.62 7.11
CA GLY A 320 3.50 24.64 7.81
C GLY A 320 2.82 23.30 8.09
N VAL A 321 1.77 22.96 7.36
CA VAL A 321 1.18 21.62 7.31
C VAL A 321 1.63 20.93 6.02
N GLU A 322 2.38 19.83 6.13
CA GLU A 322 2.85 19.10 4.96
C GLU A 322 1.73 18.22 4.38
N ALA A 323 0.80 18.85 3.64
CA ALA A 323 -0.23 18.14 2.88
C ALA A 323 0.35 17.52 1.60
N LYS A 324 -0.29 16.45 1.11
CA LYS A 324 0.08 15.74 -0.13
C LYS A 324 -1.17 15.46 -0.99
N ILE A 325 -0.94 14.90 -2.18
CA ILE A 325 -2.03 14.43 -3.06
C ILE A 325 -1.69 13.01 -3.52
N HIS A 326 -2.50 12.03 -3.13
CA HIS A 326 -2.29 10.62 -3.49
C HIS A 326 -3.55 10.04 -4.17
N TYR A 327 -3.66 10.12 -5.57
CA TYR A 327 -2.65 10.57 -6.52
C TYR A 327 -3.28 11.59 -7.47
N PRO A 328 -2.53 12.61 -7.96
CA PRO A 328 -3.13 13.69 -8.74
C PRO A 328 -3.48 13.31 -10.18
N ILE A 329 -2.86 12.25 -10.71
CA ILE A 329 -3.10 11.74 -12.07
C ILE A 329 -3.49 10.27 -11.98
N PRO A 330 -4.71 9.91 -12.35
CA PRO A 330 -5.12 8.51 -12.46
C PRO A 330 -4.19 7.68 -13.36
N ILE A 331 -4.02 6.40 -13.03
CA ILE A 331 -3.08 5.51 -13.73
C ILE A 331 -3.39 5.44 -15.22
N HIS A 332 -4.67 5.33 -15.62
CA HIS A 332 -5.08 5.23 -17.02
C HIS A 332 -4.71 6.45 -17.87
N LEU A 333 -4.52 7.62 -17.24
CA LEU A 333 -4.09 8.86 -17.92
C LEU A 333 -2.56 9.04 -17.95
N GLN A 334 -1.82 8.15 -17.29
CA GLN A 334 -0.36 8.17 -17.33
C GLN A 334 0.18 7.81 -18.73
N LYS A 335 1.31 8.41 -19.12
CA LYS A 335 1.95 8.12 -20.40
C LYS A 335 2.23 6.63 -20.62
N ALA A 336 2.59 5.92 -19.55
CA ALA A 336 2.88 4.50 -19.56
C ALA A 336 1.65 3.64 -19.93
N CYS A 337 0.42 4.16 -19.71
CA CYS A 337 -0.82 3.43 -19.99
C CYS A 337 -1.47 3.78 -21.34
N ARG A 338 -0.87 4.67 -22.15
CA ARG A 338 -1.45 5.09 -23.45
C ARG A 338 -1.75 3.94 -24.41
N TYR A 339 -0.94 2.88 -24.38
CA TYR A 339 -1.13 1.69 -25.22
C TYR A 339 -2.41 0.91 -24.87
N LEU A 340 -3.01 1.16 -23.70
CA LEU A 340 -4.26 0.52 -23.26
C LEU A 340 -5.49 1.15 -23.96
N GLY A 341 -5.35 2.38 -24.51
CA GLY A 341 -6.41 3.04 -25.25
C GLY A 341 -7.42 3.80 -24.40
N TYR A 342 -7.23 3.88 -23.08
CA TYR A 342 -8.08 4.68 -22.20
C TYR A 342 -7.87 6.18 -22.39
N LYS A 343 -8.91 6.96 -22.10
CA LYS A 343 -8.93 8.42 -22.21
C LYS A 343 -9.64 9.06 -21.01
N GLU A 344 -9.55 10.34 -20.90
CA GLU A 344 -10.31 11.14 -19.93
C GLU A 344 -11.82 10.92 -20.13
N GLY A 345 -12.53 10.72 -19.00
CA GLY A 345 -13.95 10.41 -18.95
C GLY A 345 -14.27 8.91 -18.85
N ASP A 346 -13.30 8.00 -19.05
CA ASP A 346 -13.56 6.56 -18.97
C ASP A 346 -13.78 6.08 -17.52
N PHE A 347 -13.22 6.80 -16.53
CA PHE A 347 -13.37 6.49 -15.10
C PHE A 347 -13.74 7.73 -14.30
N PRO A 348 -15.01 8.21 -14.44
CA PRO A 348 -15.42 9.53 -13.95
C PRO A 348 -15.31 9.69 -12.44
N VAL A 349 -15.53 8.64 -11.64
CA VAL A 349 -15.41 8.71 -10.17
C VAL A 349 -13.96 8.88 -9.77
N CYS A 350 -13.07 8.03 -10.27
CA CYS A 350 -11.64 8.12 -10.03
C CYS A 350 -11.07 9.48 -10.45
N GLU A 351 -11.46 9.97 -11.63
CA GLU A 351 -10.99 11.26 -12.15
C GLU A 351 -11.49 12.44 -11.31
N ALA A 352 -12.76 12.43 -10.88
CA ALA A 352 -13.30 13.43 -9.98
C ALA A 352 -12.58 13.42 -8.62
N GLN A 353 -12.32 12.23 -8.07
CA GLN A 353 -11.52 12.06 -6.85
C GLN A 353 -10.12 12.63 -7.04
N ALA A 354 -9.41 12.29 -8.11
CA ALA A 354 -8.05 12.79 -8.37
C ALA A 354 -7.97 14.32 -8.44
N ARG A 355 -9.04 14.98 -8.90
CA ARG A 355 -9.13 16.44 -8.93
C ARG A 355 -9.40 17.08 -7.57
N SER A 356 -9.98 16.35 -6.61
CA SER A 356 -10.47 16.91 -5.35
C SER A 356 -9.75 16.39 -4.10
N ILE A 357 -9.01 15.27 -4.15
CA ILE A 357 -8.40 14.68 -2.96
C ILE A 357 -7.22 15.49 -2.42
N VAL A 358 -7.15 15.60 -1.10
CA VAL A 358 -6.00 16.05 -0.34
C VAL A 358 -5.69 15.05 0.75
N THR A 359 -4.40 14.83 1.02
CA THR A 359 -3.91 13.92 2.06
C THR A 359 -3.33 14.74 3.20
N LEU A 360 -3.83 14.52 4.41
CA LEU A 360 -3.37 15.18 5.62
C LEU A 360 -2.45 14.26 6.44
N PRO A 361 -1.54 14.84 7.26
CA PRO A 361 -0.72 14.08 8.18
C PRO A 361 -1.56 13.24 9.13
N VAL A 362 -1.22 11.94 9.29
CA VAL A 362 -1.99 11.02 10.17
C VAL A 362 -1.06 10.04 10.92
N HIS A 363 0.27 10.28 10.88
CA HIS A 363 1.23 9.37 11.50
C HIS A 363 1.06 9.29 13.03
N GLN A 364 1.50 8.17 13.62
CA GLN A 364 1.31 7.82 15.04
C GLN A 364 1.95 8.78 16.06
N HIS A 365 2.83 9.67 15.62
CA HIS A 365 3.57 10.60 16.48
C HIS A 365 2.97 12.01 16.51
N LEU A 366 1.82 12.24 15.87
CA LEU A 366 1.12 13.52 15.97
C LEU A 366 0.67 13.75 17.41
N THR A 367 0.84 15.00 17.86
CA THR A 367 0.30 15.48 19.14
C THR A 367 -1.11 16.06 18.94
N GLU A 368 -1.89 16.15 20.01
CA GLU A 368 -3.20 16.81 19.99
C GLU A 368 -3.11 18.24 19.45
N ILE A 369 -2.11 19.00 19.88
CA ILE A 369 -1.86 20.37 19.40
C ILE A 369 -1.62 20.39 17.88
N GLN A 370 -0.92 19.40 17.33
CA GLN A 370 -0.69 19.32 15.88
C GLN A 370 -1.97 18.97 15.13
N LEU A 371 -2.81 18.06 15.67
CA LEU A 371 -4.11 17.73 15.10
C LEU A 371 -5.05 18.95 15.10
N GLU A 372 -5.18 19.64 16.24
CA GLU A 372 -5.95 20.86 16.37
C GLU A 372 -5.46 21.94 15.40
N TYR A 373 -4.14 22.06 15.23
CA TYR A 373 -3.55 23.00 14.28
C TYR A 373 -3.95 22.69 12.84
N VAL A 374 -3.91 21.42 12.41
CA VAL A 374 -4.34 21.02 11.07
C VAL A 374 -5.82 21.31 10.86
N VAL A 375 -6.67 20.91 11.82
CA VAL A 375 -8.12 21.17 11.79
C VAL A 375 -8.39 22.67 11.69
N GLY A 376 -7.76 23.47 12.56
CA GLY A 376 -7.91 24.93 12.56
C GLY A 376 -7.49 25.57 11.23
N LYS A 377 -6.39 25.08 10.61
CA LYS A 377 -5.96 25.61 9.31
C LYS A 377 -6.91 25.26 8.17
N VAL A 378 -7.53 24.09 8.22
CA VAL A 378 -8.59 23.73 7.24
C VAL A 378 -9.83 24.62 7.45
N GLY A 379 -10.28 24.81 8.70
CA GLY A 379 -11.41 25.70 9.03
C GLY A 379 -11.13 27.14 8.57
N GLU A 380 -10.00 27.74 8.99
CA GLU A 380 -9.59 29.10 8.58
C GLU A 380 -9.62 29.31 7.06
N PHE A 381 -9.21 28.30 6.28
CA PHE A 381 -9.24 28.39 4.81
C PHE A 381 -10.65 28.56 4.27
N TYR A 382 -11.65 27.93 4.88
CA TYR A 382 -13.05 28.03 4.47
C TYR A 382 -13.84 29.14 5.19
N GLY A 383 -13.20 29.88 6.13
CA GLY A 383 -13.84 30.96 6.88
C GLY A 383 -14.71 30.48 8.04
N GLU A 384 -14.40 29.35 8.62
CA GLU A 384 -15.08 28.69 9.74
C GLU A 384 -14.27 28.80 11.06
#